data_2f7b8c1765a40cec78b2c09e83c77987
#
_entry.id   2f7b8c1765a40cec78b2c09e83c77987
#
_cell.length_a   1.000
_cell.length_b   1.000
_cell.length_c   1.000
_cell.angle_alpha   90.00
_cell.angle_beta   90.00
_cell.angle_gamma   90.00
#
_symmetry.space_group_name_H-M   'P 1'
#
loop_
_entity.id
_entity.type
_entity.pdbx_description
1 polymer ?
#
loop_
_entity_poly.entity_id
_entity_poly.type
_entity_poly.pdbx_seq_one_letter_code
_entity_poly.pdbx_strand_id
1 'polypeptide(L)'
;MVDNHRIMTKSGPEQVAQVQMLFVQHSPALRGFILSLMPDFGRVDDVLQETFLTVTKKAGDFQPGSNFMGWVCAIARFKVLEATRQNPHAPTALSEEVLESLCACQPEPEEGEERLKHLSECLEQLAPQARRAVELRYQQAHKPAEIAQIMGWSAEAVYVALSRARVVLRECVGRRMAKAG
;
A
#
# COMPACT_ATOMS: atom_id res chain seq x y z
N MET A 1 -22.12 -24.55 29.39
CA MET A 1 -20.69 -24.79 29.27
C MET A 1 -20.45 -25.23 27.84
N VAL A 2 -20.07 -24.33 26.98
CA VAL A 2 -19.78 -24.62 25.58
C VAL A 2 -18.30 -24.38 25.42
N ASP A 3 -17.57 -25.48 25.31
CA ASP A 3 -16.11 -25.51 25.16
C ASP A 3 -15.75 -24.96 23.78
N ASN A 4 -15.30 -23.70 23.73
CA ASN A 4 -14.82 -23.05 22.53
C ASN A 4 -13.35 -23.43 22.31
N HIS A 5 -13.11 -24.70 22.03
CA HIS A 5 -11.82 -25.20 21.59
C HIS A 5 -11.58 -24.73 20.15
N ARG A 6 -11.04 -23.53 20.01
CA ARG A 6 -10.52 -23.02 18.75
C ARG A 6 -9.34 -23.92 18.35
N ILE A 7 -9.64 -24.90 17.51
CA ILE A 7 -8.66 -25.82 16.92
C ILE A 7 -7.67 -24.94 16.15
N MET A 8 -6.48 -24.72 16.70
CA MET A 8 -5.35 -24.19 15.95
C MET A 8 -4.94 -25.24 14.93
N THR A 9 -5.51 -25.16 13.73
CA THR A 9 -5.06 -25.96 12.60
C THR A 9 -3.62 -25.59 12.30
N LYS A 10 -2.68 -26.48 12.61
CA LYS A 10 -1.28 -26.36 12.19
C LYS A 10 -1.30 -26.34 10.66
N SER A 11 -0.98 -25.20 10.07
CA SER A 11 -0.83 -25.06 8.62
C SER A 11 0.14 -26.12 8.11
N GLY A 12 -0.26 -26.91 7.11
CA GLY A 12 0.67 -27.79 6.43
C GLY A 12 1.76 -26.97 5.70
N PRO A 13 2.95 -27.54 5.49
CA PRO A 13 4.05 -26.83 4.82
C PRO A 13 3.66 -26.31 3.42
N GLU A 14 2.78 -27.00 2.71
CA GLU A 14 2.26 -26.60 1.40
C GLU A 14 1.40 -25.31 1.50
N GLN A 15 0.55 -25.19 2.51
CA GLN A 15 -0.29 -24.01 2.71
C GLN A 15 0.57 -22.79 3.06
N VAL A 16 1.60 -22.98 3.87
CA VAL A 16 2.56 -21.90 4.19
C VAL A 16 3.26 -21.43 2.92
N ALA A 17 3.77 -22.36 2.10
CA ALA A 17 4.44 -22.04 0.85
C ALA A 17 3.50 -21.30 -0.13
N GLN A 18 2.25 -21.73 -0.25
CA GLN A 18 1.25 -21.07 -1.09
C GLN A 18 0.99 -19.64 -0.64
N VAL A 19 0.79 -19.42 0.66
CA VAL A 19 0.55 -18.09 1.22
C VAL A 19 1.77 -17.18 1.02
N GLN A 20 2.99 -17.69 1.17
CA GLN A 20 4.22 -16.95 0.91
C GLN A 20 4.37 -16.57 -0.57
N MET A 21 4.04 -17.49 -1.51
CA MET A 21 4.05 -17.18 -2.93
C MET A 21 3.05 -16.06 -3.28
N LEU A 22 1.82 -16.16 -2.77
CA LEU A 22 0.80 -15.11 -2.94
C LEU A 22 1.28 -13.77 -2.36
N PHE A 23 1.93 -13.79 -1.20
CA PHE A 23 2.48 -12.57 -0.60
C PHE A 23 3.53 -11.93 -1.51
N VAL A 24 4.48 -12.69 -2.04
CA VAL A 24 5.52 -12.17 -2.94
C VAL A 24 4.89 -11.60 -4.21
N GLN A 25 3.92 -12.30 -4.79
CA GLN A 25 3.20 -11.85 -5.99
C GLN A 25 2.49 -10.51 -5.78
N HIS A 26 1.88 -10.32 -4.62
CA HIS A 26 1.10 -9.12 -4.28
C HIS A 26 1.89 -8.06 -3.51
N SER A 27 3.18 -8.28 -3.21
CA SER A 27 4.01 -7.34 -2.44
C SER A 27 4.01 -5.91 -2.97
N PRO A 28 4.07 -5.64 -4.30
CA PRO A 28 4.04 -4.27 -4.80
C PRO A 28 2.72 -3.55 -4.47
N ALA A 29 1.58 -4.23 -4.64
CA ALA A 29 0.27 -3.67 -4.32
C ALA A 29 0.11 -3.46 -2.80
N LEU A 30 0.56 -4.42 -1.99
CA LEU A 30 0.53 -4.32 -0.54
C LEU A 30 1.42 -3.20 -0.02
N ARG A 31 2.60 -3.01 -0.61
CA ARG A 31 3.49 -1.87 -0.30
C ARG A 31 2.81 -0.54 -0.60
N GLY A 32 2.12 -0.43 -1.74
CA GLY A 32 1.30 0.73 -2.09
C GLY A 32 0.17 0.98 -1.09
N PHE A 33 -0.50 -0.07 -0.63
CA PHE A 33 -1.53 0.01 0.40
C PHE A 33 -0.97 0.54 1.73
N ILE A 34 0.14 -0.02 2.22
CA ILE A 34 0.80 0.46 3.44
C ILE A 34 1.21 1.93 3.32
N LEU A 35 1.77 2.33 2.16
CA LEU A 35 2.13 3.73 1.88
C LEU A 35 0.93 4.68 1.90
N SER A 36 -0.24 4.22 1.49
CA SER A 36 -1.46 5.04 1.53
C SER A 36 -1.93 5.33 2.96
N LEU A 37 -1.68 4.40 3.87
CA LEU A 37 -2.05 4.50 5.28
C LEU A 37 -0.96 5.21 6.12
N MET A 38 0.30 4.96 5.78
CA MET A 38 1.47 5.50 6.48
C MET A 38 2.48 6.00 5.43
N PRO A 39 2.44 7.29 5.04
CA PRO A 39 3.31 7.83 4.00
C PRO A 39 4.75 8.08 4.50
N ASP A 40 5.31 7.10 5.20
CA ASP A 40 6.68 7.06 5.68
C ASP A 40 7.45 5.94 4.97
N PHE A 41 8.19 6.32 3.93
CA PHE A 41 8.95 5.40 3.09
C PHE A 41 10.06 4.66 3.85
N GLY A 42 10.57 5.23 4.94
CA GLY A 42 11.61 4.59 5.76
C GLY A 42 11.06 3.42 6.60
N ARG A 43 9.76 3.42 6.89
CA ARG A 43 9.12 2.42 7.76
C ARG A 43 8.23 1.43 7.01
N VAL A 44 7.90 1.72 5.76
CA VAL A 44 7.01 0.86 4.96
C VAL A 44 7.56 -0.55 4.83
N ASP A 45 8.85 -0.67 4.58
CA ASP A 45 9.49 -1.97 4.38
C ASP A 45 9.55 -2.78 5.67
N ASP A 46 9.70 -2.13 6.83
CA ASP A 46 9.61 -2.77 8.14
C ASP A 46 8.19 -3.29 8.39
N VAL A 47 7.16 -2.48 8.10
CA VAL A 47 5.76 -2.88 8.25
C VAL A 47 5.40 -4.00 7.27
N LEU A 48 5.92 -3.96 6.05
CA LEU A 48 5.74 -5.03 5.06
C LEU A 48 6.35 -6.34 5.55
N GLN A 49 7.56 -6.28 6.11
CA GLN A 49 8.25 -7.44 6.70
C GLN A 49 7.47 -8.02 7.89
N GLU A 50 7.01 -7.17 8.81
CA GLU A 50 6.19 -7.59 9.95
C GLU A 50 4.86 -8.22 9.50
N THR A 51 4.28 -7.69 8.43
CA THR A 51 3.10 -8.27 7.80
C THR A 51 3.40 -9.66 7.25
N PHE A 52 4.51 -9.84 6.52
CA PHE A 52 4.95 -11.14 5.99
C PHE A 52 5.13 -12.19 7.10
N LEU A 53 5.80 -11.82 8.18
CA LEU A 53 6.02 -12.72 9.33
C LEU A 53 4.68 -13.13 9.97
N THR A 54 3.74 -12.19 10.08
CA THR A 54 2.41 -12.45 10.64
C THR A 54 1.57 -13.33 9.73
N VAL A 55 1.57 -13.06 8.43
CA VAL A 55 0.89 -13.84 7.38
C VAL A 55 1.41 -15.29 7.36
N THR A 56 2.71 -15.46 7.42
CA THR A 56 3.35 -16.79 7.47
C THR A 56 2.92 -17.58 8.71
N LYS A 57 2.89 -16.93 9.89
CA LYS A 57 2.43 -17.57 11.13
C LYS A 57 0.93 -17.92 11.11
N LYS A 58 0.13 -17.11 10.41
CA LYS A 58 -1.33 -17.27 10.28
C LYS A 58 -1.76 -17.95 8.98
N ALA A 59 -0.84 -18.60 8.26
CA ALA A 59 -1.16 -19.24 6.98
C ALA A 59 -2.33 -20.23 7.07
N GLY A 60 -2.51 -20.90 8.21
CA GLY A 60 -3.64 -21.78 8.46
C GLY A 60 -5.00 -21.11 8.57
N ASP A 61 -5.03 -19.80 8.84
CA ASP A 61 -6.27 -19.02 8.90
C ASP A 61 -6.75 -18.60 7.50
N PHE A 62 -5.87 -18.67 6.49
CA PHE A 62 -6.23 -18.34 5.11
C PHE A 62 -6.97 -19.50 4.43
N GLN A 63 -8.13 -19.21 3.84
CA GLN A 63 -8.88 -20.19 3.05
C GLN A 63 -8.43 -20.11 1.58
N PRO A 64 -7.86 -21.19 1.02
CA PRO A 64 -7.50 -21.23 -0.41
C PRO A 64 -8.70 -20.91 -1.30
N GLY A 65 -8.49 -20.05 -2.30
CA GLY A 65 -9.54 -19.56 -3.21
C GLY A 65 -10.36 -18.38 -2.69
N SER A 66 -10.12 -17.90 -1.44
CA SER A 66 -10.69 -16.65 -0.95
C SER A 66 -9.86 -15.44 -1.38
N ASN A 67 -10.38 -14.22 -1.12
CA ASN A 67 -9.68 -12.98 -1.45
C ASN A 67 -8.42 -12.79 -0.58
N PHE A 68 -7.26 -13.19 -1.12
CA PHE A 68 -5.96 -13.06 -0.44
C PHE A 68 -5.65 -11.60 -0.11
N MET A 69 -5.87 -10.67 -1.06
CA MET A 69 -5.59 -9.24 -0.82
C MET A 69 -6.44 -8.67 0.31
N GLY A 70 -7.72 -9.01 0.38
CA GLY A 70 -8.58 -8.60 1.49
C GLY A 70 -8.04 -9.08 2.84
N TRP A 71 -7.63 -10.35 2.91
CA TRP A 71 -7.09 -10.95 4.13
C TRP A 71 -5.75 -10.33 4.55
N VAL A 72 -4.80 -10.18 3.62
CA VAL A 72 -3.47 -9.63 3.93
C VAL A 72 -3.51 -8.13 4.23
N CYS A 73 -4.39 -7.35 3.56
CA CYS A 73 -4.58 -5.94 3.86
C CYS A 73 -5.14 -5.71 5.27
N ALA A 74 -6.03 -6.57 5.75
CA ALA A 74 -6.51 -6.51 7.13
C ALA A 74 -5.35 -6.69 8.12
N ILE A 75 -4.45 -7.63 7.88
CA ILE A 75 -3.25 -7.84 8.72
C ILE A 75 -2.31 -6.62 8.63
N ALA A 76 -2.02 -6.14 7.41
CA ALA A 76 -1.16 -4.98 7.20
C ALA A 76 -1.67 -3.73 7.91
N ARG A 77 -2.99 -3.50 7.92
CA ARG A 77 -3.61 -2.40 8.66
C ARG A 77 -3.27 -2.44 10.14
N PHE A 78 -3.42 -3.60 10.78
CA PHE A 78 -3.05 -3.75 12.19
C PHE A 78 -1.57 -3.45 12.42
N LYS A 79 -0.70 -3.85 11.51
CA LYS A 79 0.75 -3.56 11.61
C LYS A 79 1.05 -2.07 11.43
N VAL A 80 0.34 -1.37 10.57
CA VAL A 80 0.41 0.10 10.44
C VAL A 80 -0.02 0.77 11.75
N LEU A 81 -1.13 0.34 12.35
CA LEU A 81 -1.61 0.88 13.63
C LEU A 81 -0.60 0.64 14.77
N GLU A 82 -0.03 -0.56 14.88
CA GLU A 82 1.03 -0.85 15.85
C GLU A 82 2.23 0.06 15.65
N ALA A 83 2.70 0.20 14.41
CA ALA A 83 3.82 1.06 14.07
C ALA A 83 3.55 2.54 14.36
N THR A 84 2.32 3.02 14.15
CA THR A 84 1.89 4.39 14.42
C THR A 84 1.84 4.68 15.92
N ARG A 85 1.32 3.75 16.73
CA ARG A 85 1.25 3.89 18.20
C ARG A 85 2.65 3.97 18.84
N GLN A 86 3.64 3.34 18.23
CA GLN A 86 5.03 3.39 18.71
C GLN A 86 5.73 4.73 18.42
N ASN A 87 5.17 5.57 17.53
CA ASN A 87 5.72 6.89 17.21
C ASN A 87 4.60 7.94 17.08
N PRO A 88 4.08 8.45 18.22
CA PRO A 88 2.98 9.44 18.24
C PRO A 88 3.31 10.77 17.56
N HIS A 89 4.59 11.05 17.33
CA HIS A 89 5.08 12.29 16.70
C HIS A 89 5.33 12.15 15.17
N ALA A 90 4.98 11.00 14.58
CA ALA A 90 5.04 10.87 13.13
C ALA A 90 4.02 11.83 12.48
N PRO A 91 4.45 12.73 11.59
CA PRO A 91 3.63 13.87 11.14
C PRO A 91 2.44 13.54 10.26
N THR A 92 1.98 12.31 10.19
CA THR A 92 0.83 11.93 9.35
C THR A 92 0.21 10.56 9.73
N ALA A 93 0.06 10.30 11.02
CA ALA A 93 -0.77 9.18 11.42
C ALA A 93 -2.25 9.56 11.18
N LEU A 94 -2.89 8.89 10.23
CA LEU A 94 -4.34 8.95 10.08
C LEU A 94 -4.99 8.45 11.39
N SER A 95 -6.09 9.08 11.82
CA SER A 95 -6.83 8.59 12.97
C SER A 95 -7.33 7.16 12.72
N GLU A 96 -7.55 6.39 13.79
CA GLU A 96 -8.01 5.01 13.70
C GLU A 96 -9.33 4.92 12.91
N GLU A 97 -10.23 5.89 13.10
CA GLU A 97 -11.52 6.00 12.40
C GLU A 97 -11.34 6.22 10.88
N VAL A 98 -10.38 7.05 10.49
CA VAL A 98 -10.06 7.29 9.07
C VAL A 98 -9.42 6.03 8.45
N LEU A 99 -8.55 5.33 9.19
CA LEU A 99 -7.96 4.07 8.75
C LEU A 99 -9.04 2.99 8.57
N GLU A 100 -10.01 2.90 9.47
CA GLU A 100 -11.15 1.98 9.36
C GLU A 100 -12.02 2.30 8.16
N SER A 101 -12.33 3.57 7.93
CA SER A 101 -13.10 4.03 6.77
C SER A 101 -12.41 3.70 5.45
N LEU A 102 -11.09 3.93 5.34
CA LEU A 102 -10.32 3.61 4.15
C LEU A 102 -10.25 2.11 3.85
N CYS A 103 -10.31 1.26 4.88
CA CYS A 103 -10.28 -0.19 4.70
C CYS A 103 -11.66 -0.78 4.39
N ALA A 104 -12.74 -0.09 4.72
CA ALA A 104 -14.09 -0.50 4.33
C ALA A 104 -14.35 -0.34 2.82
N CYS A 105 -13.60 0.54 2.16
CA CYS A 105 -13.67 0.80 0.71
C CYS A 105 -12.56 0.06 -0.04
N GLN A 106 -12.52 -1.28 0.01
CA GLN A 106 -11.65 -2.03 -0.89
C GLN A 106 -12.33 -2.09 -2.28
N PRO A 107 -11.68 -1.57 -3.34
CA PRO A 107 -12.17 -1.79 -4.68
C PRO A 107 -12.14 -3.29 -5.00
N GLU A 108 -13.12 -3.76 -5.78
CA GLU A 108 -13.09 -5.11 -6.32
C GLU A 108 -11.75 -5.35 -7.06
N PRO A 109 -11.20 -6.58 -7.05
CA PRO A 109 -9.90 -6.87 -7.67
C PRO A 109 -9.81 -6.40 -9.13
N GLU A 110 -10.87 -6.55 -9.89
CA GLU A 110 -10.97 -6.11 -11.29
C GLU A 110 -10.88 -4.58 -11.44
N GLU A 111 -11.52 -3.83 -10.55
CA GLU A 111 -11.40 -2.36 -10.51
C GLU A 111 -9.97 -1.93 -10.16
N GLY A 112 -9.26 -2.70 -9.34
CA GLY A 112 -7.88 -2.45 -8.97
C GLY A 112 -6.93 -2.54 -10.16
N GLU A 113 -7.06 -3.57 -10.99
CA GLU A 113 -6.24 -3.76 -12.19
C GLU A 113 -6.52 -2.68 -13.23
N GLU A 114 -7.77 -2.33 -13.46
CA GLU A 114 -8.16 -1.28 -14.39
C GLU A 114 -7.63 0.09 -13.94
N ARG A 115 -7.71 0.40 -12.65
CA ARG A 115 -7.12 1.62 -12.07
C ARG A 115 -5.61 1.69 -12.25
N LEU A 116 -4.90 0.57 -12.07
CA LEU A 116 -3.45 0.50 -12.28
C LEU A 116 -3.08 0.73 -13.74
N LYS A 117 -3.82 0.15 -14.67
CA LYS A 117 -3.66 0.39 -16.11
C LYS A 117 -3.83 1.87 -16.44
N HIS A 118 -4.93 2.47 -15.99
CA HIS A 118 -5.18 3.89 -16.20
C HIS A 118 -4.15 4.80 -15.51
N LEU A 119 -3.66 4.41 -14.32
CA LEU A 119 -2.59 5.13 -13.65
C LEU A 119 -1.30 5.12 -14.48
N SER A 120 -0.92 3.99 -15.07
CA SER A 120 0.26 3.89 -15.94
C SER A 120 0.15 4.84 -17.14
N GLU A 121 -1.00 4.85 -17.81
CA GLU A 121 -1.26 5.75 -18.94
C GLU A 121 -1.28 7.24 -18.51
N CYS A 122 -1.79 7.55 -17.32
CA CYS A 122 -1.80 8.90 -16.80
C CYS A 122 -0.40 9.38 -16.37
N LEU A 123 0.46 8.48 -15.88
CA LEU A 123 1.86 8.78 -15.57
C LEU A 123 2.65 9.20 -16.82
N GLU A 124 2.35 8.60 -17.98
CA GLU A 124 2.97 8.97 -19.25
C GLU A 124 2.58 10.39 -19.71
N GLN A 125 1.43 10.89 -19.29
CA GLN A 125 0.92 12.22 -19.63
C GLN A 125 1.43 13.33 -18.71
N LEU A 126 2.13 13.00 -17.63
CA LEU A 126 2.74 14.00 -16.78
C LEU A 126 3.86 14.73 -17.52
N ALA A 127 4.00 16.03 -17.22
CA ALA A 127 5.16 16.79 -17.67
C ALA A 127 6.46 16.07 -17.24
N PRO A 128 7.51 16.03 -18.09
CA PRO A 128 8.71 15.20 -17.87
C PRO A 128 9.34 15.38 -16.48
N GLN A 129 9.41 16.61 -16.00
CA GLN A 129 9.99 16.92 -14.69
C GLN A 129 9.10 16.43 -13.53
N ALA A 130 7.78 16.55 -13.64
CA ALA A 130 6.85 16.04 -12.63
C ALA A 130 6.89 14.50 -12.60
N ARG A 131 6.93 13.86 -13.77
CA ARG A 131 7.10 12.42 -13.89
C ARG A 131 8.39 11.96 -13.22
N ARG A 132 9.52 12.64 -13.50
CA ARG A 132 10.82 12.33 -12.89
C ARG A 132 10.79 12.44 -11.36
N ALA A 133 10.16 13.47 -10.82
CA ALA A 133 10.00 13.63 -9.37
C ALA A 133 9.16 12.49 -8.76
N VAL A 134 8.08 12.07 -9.45
CA VAL A 134 7.25 10.93 -9.06
C VAL A 134 8.04 9.62 -9.08
N GLU A 135 8.81 9.35 -10.13
CA GLU A 135 9.66 8.16 -10.25
C GLU A 135 10.68 8.09 -9.11
N LEU A 136 11.42 9.20 -8.86
CA LEU A 136 12.38 9.28 -7.77
C LEU A 136 11.73 9.02 -6.41
N ARG A 137 10.53 9.56 -6.19
CA ARG A 137 9.82 9.42 -4.91
C ARG A 137 9.25 8.01 -4.71
N TYR A 138 8.56 7.46 -5.71
CA TYR A 138 7.74 6.26 -5.54
C TYR A 138 8.40 4.97 -6.02
N GLN A 139 9.26 5.03 -7.02
CA GLN A 139 9.99 3.85 -7.52
C GLN A 139 11.36 3.70 -6.84
N GLN A 140 12.06 4.81 -6.62
CA GLN A 140 13.41 4.81 -6.06
C GLN A 140 13.46 5.18 -4.56
N ALA A 141 12.30 5.47 -3.95
CA ALA A 141 12.12 5.76 -2.53
C ALA A 141 12.93 6.97 -1.99
N HIS A 142 13.42 7.87 -2.86
CA HIS A 142 14.18 9.04 -2.43
C HIS A 142 13.35 9.98 -1.54
N LYS A 143 13.99 10.55 -0.52
CA LYS A 143 13.40 11.60 0.30
C LYS A 143 13.30 12.91 -0.49
N PRO A 144 12.35 13.81 -0.17
CA PRO A 144 12.21 15.09 -0.90
C PRO A 144 13.49 15.91 -0.95
N ALA A 145 14.31 15.91 0.10
CA ALA A 145 15.60 16.59 0.12
C ALA A 145 16.62 16.00 -0.87
N GLU A 146 16.63 14.67 -1.04
CA GLU A 146 17.48 13.98 -2.02
C GLU A 146 17.00 14.27 -3.45
N ILE A 147 15.69 14.25 -3.68
CA ILE A 147 15.08 14.61 -4.96
C ILE A 147 15.44 16.06 -5.32
N ALA A 148 15.41 16.98 -4.36
CA ALA A 148 15.80 18.36 -4.55
C ALA A 148 17.26 18.48 -5.05
N GLN A 149 18.17 17.71 -4.43
CA GLN A 149 19.58 17.66 -4.88
C GLN A 149 19.73 17.06 -6.28
N ILE A 150 19.05 15.93 -6.56
CA ILE A 150 19.12 15.23 -7.86
C ILE A 150 18.57 16.11 -8.99
N MET A 151 17.50 16.86 -8.73
CA MET A 151 16.82 17.67 -9.74
C MET A 151 17.30 19.13 -9.79
N GLY A 152 18.16 19.55 -8.86
CA GLY A 152 18.58 20.94 -8.74
C GLY A 152 17.45 21.90 -8.31
N TRP A 153 16.51 21.40 -7.50
CA TRP A 153 15.35 22.13 -7.02
C TRP A 153 15.47 22.48 -5.53
N SER A 154 14.57 23.33 -5.04
CA SER A 154 14.36 23.46 -3.60
C SER A 154 13.48 22.30 -3.09
N ALA A 155 13.60 21.97 -1.81
CA ALA A 155 12.74 20.96 -1.18
C ALA A 155 11.25 21.33 -1.28
N GLU A 156 10.93 22.63 -1.15
CA GLU A 156 9.56 23.14 -1.32
C GLU A 156 9.03 22.93 -2.74
N ALA A 157 9.87 23.15 -3.76
CA ALA A 157 9.50 22.91 -5.15
C ALA A 157 9.18 21.43 -5.40
N VAL A 158 9.93 20.54 -4.77
CA VAL A 158 9.66 19.08 -4.82
C VAL A 158 8.31 18.75 -4.18
N TYR A 159 8.01 19.29 -2.99
CA TYR A 159 6.71 19.07 -2.33
C TYR A 159 5.55 19.57 -3.18
N VAL A 160 5.68 20.76 -3.76
CA VAL A 160 4.65 21.33 -4.64
C VAL A 160 4.47 20.49 -5.90
N ALA A 161 5.57 20.09 -6.54
CA ALA A 161 5.53 19.24 -7.75
C ALA A 161 4.86 17.89 -7.48
N LEU A 162 5.24 17.21 -6.42
CA LEU A 162 4.64 15.93 -6.01
C LEU A 162 3.15 16.09 -5.63
N SER A 163 2.79 17.19 -4.96
CA SER A 163 1.39 17.47 -4.62
C SER A 163 0.54 17.69 -5.86
N ARG A 164 1.01 18.53 -6.80
CA ARG A 164 0.32 18.78 -8.07
C ARG A 164 0.21 17.53 -8.93
N ALA A 165 1.31 16.76 -9.04
CA ALA A 165 1.29 15.49 -9.77
C ALA A 165 0.22 14.52 -9.24
N ARG A 166 0.08 14.40 -7.91
CA ARG A 166 -0.96 13.56 -7.29
C ARG A 166 -2.38 14.03 -7.65
N VAL A 167 -2.62 15.34 -7.67
CA VAL A 167 -3.93 15.89 -8.07
C VAL A 167 -4.22 15.55 -9.52
N VAL A 168 -3.28 15.84 -10.43
CA VAL A 168 -3.41 15.56 -11.87
C VAL A 168 -3.66 14.07 -12.14
N LEU A 169 -2.91 13.19 -11.47
CA LEU A 169 -3.07 11.74 -11.61
C LEU A 169 -4.43 11.27 -11.10
N ARG A 170 -4.89 11.77 -9.96
CA ARG A 170 -6.21 11.43 -9.41
C ARG A 170 -7.33 11.81 -10.37
N GLU A 171 -7.29 13.03 -10.90
CA GLU A 171 -8.28 13.52 -11.85
C GLU A 171 -8.23 12.76 -13.18
N CYS A 172 -7.03 12.43 -13.66
CA CYS A 172 -6.87 11.67 -14.90
C CYS A 172 -7.45 10.26 -14.75
N VAL A 173 -7.08 9.53 -13.70
CA VAL A 173 -7.60 8.18 -13.43
C VAL A 173 -9.11 8.21 -13.21
N GLY A 174 -9.61 9.16 -12.40
CA GLY A 174 -11.05 9.29 -12.16
C GLY A 174 -11.87 9.52 -13.42
N ARG A 175 -11.38 10.37 -14.34
CA ARG A 175 -12.04 10.60 -15.66
C ARG A 175 -12.02 9.36 -16.55
N ARG A 176 -10.99 8.53 -16.47
CA ARG A 176 -10.89 7.29 -17.28
C ARG A 176 -11.82 6.22 -16.73
N MET A 177 -11.82 6.03 -15.42
CA MET A 177 -12.76 5.11 -14.76
C MET A 177 -14.22 5.47 -15.05
N ALA A 178 -14.58 6.77 -14.99
CA ALA A 178 -15.93 7.23 -15.30
C ALA A 178 -16.36 7.06 -16.77
N LYS A 179 -15.42 6.80 -17.68
CA LYS A 179 -15.73 6.54 -19.11
C LYS A 179 -15.82 5.05 -19.43
N ALA A 180 -15.29 4.21 -18.56
CA ALA A 180 -15.24 2.75 -18.73
C ALA A 180 -16.47 2.04 -18.15
N GLY A 181 -17.21 2.71 -17.23
CA GLY A 181 -18.49 2.24 -16.68
C GLY A 181 -19.67 2.99 -17.30
#